data_3a6c22f0f8c88b06433180690433441b
#
_entry.id   3a6c22f0f8c88b06433180690433441b
#
_cell.length_a   1.000
_cell.length_b   1.000
_cell.length_c   1.000
_cell.angle_alpha   90.00
_cell.angle_beta   90.00
_cell.angle_gamma   90.00
#
_symmetry.space_group_name_H-M   'P 1'
#
loop_
_entity.id
_entity.type
_entity.pdbx_description
1 polymer ?
#
loop_
_entity_poly.entity_id
_entity_poly.type
_entity_poly.pdbx_seq_one_letter_code
_entity_poly.pdbx_strand_id
1 'polypeptide(L)'
;MRHWLRLIKYSLLHEIAKYKAEPWMPNIFTQKLLSPIFLIGCGRSGTTIMGKILSEHPNISYLFEPYHLWAAVDPRTDILNLYSIIDADLLMNESHYSWESQMRFNRLFLYGHKNKNILLEKTPLNAMRIGYLNALAPEAKFIHIVRDGIDVSLSIDRLASTNSYKIAGKPQFNQWWGVQNYKWTALSRDGAAAGYYPDEINQLQDNQGKGAYEWLVTLGEIERWREFLGNRLYEITYNQMTGNPAETLRNICQFLQVDISSNWIEKATKTILPARSTLGNTLQLPSGMCASFNLHQTQFNFPNRAIPL
;
A
#
# COMPACT_ATOMS: atom_id res chain seq x y z
N MET A 1 -8.34 28.28 3.44
CA MET A 1 -7.19 28.66 2.60
C MET A 1 -6.17 27.51 2.43
N ARG A 2 -5.61 26.89 3.48
CA ARG A 2 -4.60 25.81 3.36
C ARG A 2 -5.08 24.56 2.60
N HIS A 3 -6.35 24.17 2.70
CA HIS A 3 -6.90 22.98 2.02
C HIS A 3 -7.07 23.19 0.50
N TRP A 4 -7.50 24.36 0.09
CA TRP A 4 -7.65 24.74 -1.32
C TRP A 4 -6.29 24.75 -2.03
N LEU A 5 -5.25 25.30 -1.40
CA LEU A 5 -3.88 25.28 -1.92
C LEU A 5 -3.33 23.86 -2.11
N ARG A 6 -3.72 22.92 -1.24
CA ARG A 6 -3.33 21.51 -1.40
C ARG A 6 -4.02 20.87 -2.60
N LEU A 7 -5.31 21.11 -2.80
CA LEU A 7 -6.03 20.60 -3.97
C LEU A 7 -5.40 21.09 -5.28
N ILE A 8 -5.15 22.39 -5.39
CA ILE A 8 -4.47 22.96 -6.56
C ILE A 8 -3.10 22.30 -6.76
N LYS A 9 -2.33 22.14 -5.70
CA LYS A 9 -1.03 21.47 -5.77
C LYS A 9 -1.14 20.06 -6.33
N TYR A 10 -2.05 19.23 -5.82
CA TYR A 10 -2.19 17.84 -6.26
C TYR A 10 -2.74 17.74 -7.67
N SER A 11 -3.71 18.59 -8.03
CA SER A 11 -4.21 18.71 -9.41
C SER A 11 -3.09 19.12 -10.37
N LEU A 12 -2.31 20.13 -10.02
CA LEU A 12 -1.17 20.57 -10.83
C LEU A 12 -0.11 19.49 -10.98
N LEU A 13 0.23 18.78 -9.89
CA LEU A 13 1.18 17.66 -9.94
C LEU A 13 0.69 16.56 -10.86
N HIS A 14 -0.61 16.26 -10.86
CA HIS A 14 -1.19 15.26 -11.75
C HIS A 14 -1.14 15.72 -13.23
N GLU A 15 -1.50 16.96 -13.54
CA GLU A 15 -1.40 17.48 -14.90
C GLU A 15 0.05 17.50 -15.42
N ILE A 16 1.00 17.85 -14.56
CA ILE A 16 2.43 17.75 -14.89
C ILE A 16 2.83 16.28 -15.14
N ALA A 17 2.32 15.35 -14.34
CA ALA A 17 2.60 13.94 -14.52
C ALA A 17 2.02 13.41 -15.84
N LYS A 18 0.78 13.75 -16.17
CA LYS A 18 0.17 13.41 -17.47
C LYS A 18 1.00 13.94 -18.64
N TYR A 19 1.37 15.22 -18.58
CA TYR A 19 2.21 15.83 -19.63
C TYR A 19 3.53 15.08 -19.81
N LYS A 20 4.22 14.73 -18.71
CA LYS A 20 5.48 13.98 -18.75
C LYS A 20 5.32 12.52 -19.19
N ALA A 21 4.14 11.95 -19.02
CA ALA A 21 3.83 10.60 -19.43
C ALA A 21 3.62 10.43 -20.93
N GLU A 22 3.31 11.55 -21.64
CA GLU A 22 2.97 11.50 -23.06
C GLU A 22 4.14 11.09 -23.97
N PRO A 23 3.88 10.28 -25.03
CA PRO A 23 4.92 9.73 -25.91
C PRO A 23 5.75 10.76 -26.67
N TRP A 24 5.14 11.92 -26.99
CA TRP A 24 5.79 12.99 -27.75
C TRP A 24 6.81 13.79 -26.93
N MET A 25 6.77 13.69 -25.58
CA MET A 25 7.82 14.24 -24.76
C MET A 25 9.12 13.48 -25.00
N PRO A 26 10.25 14.18 -25.19
CA PRO A 26 11.54 13.51 -25.28
C PRO A 26 11.75 12.59 -24.09
N ASN A 27 11.99 11.31 -24.37
CA ASN A 27 12.42 10.41 -23.32
C ASN A 27 13.89 10.69 -23.04
N ILE A 28 14.18 11.55 -22.08
CA ILE A 28 15.54 11.88 -21.67
C ILE A 28 16.22 10.72 -20.93
N PHE A 29 15.45 9.69 -20.58
CA PHE A 29 15.97 8.47 -19.96
C PHE A 29 15.98 7.34 -20.99
N THR A 30 17.16 6.94 -21.41
CA THR A 30 17.36 5.74 -22.24
C THR A 30 17.34 4.46 -21.41
N GLN A 31 17.35 4.57 -20.08
CA GLN A 31 17.39 3.44 -19.17
C GLN A 31 15.95 2.98 -18.82
N LYS A 32 15.76 1.66 -18.84
CA LYS A 32 14.55 1.02 -18.29
C LYS A 32 14.67 1.00 -16.76
N LEU A 33 13.55 1.24 -16.07
CA LEU A 33 13.48 1.04 -14.62
C LEU A 33 13.53 -0.47 -14.34
N LEU A 34 14.72 -0.97 -13.97
CA LEU A 34 14.97 -2.41 -13.97
C LEU A 34 14.32 -3.14 -12.80
N SER A 35 14.43 -2.64 -11.58
CA SER A 35 14.00 -3.37 -10.39
C SER A 35 13.49 -2.41 -9.31
N PRO A 36 12.31 -1.79 -9.49
CA PRO A 36 11.71 -0.99 -8.43
C PRO A 36 11.36 -1.88 -7.24
N ILE A 37 11.39 -1.29 -6.05
CA ILE A 37 10.95 -1.93 -4.82
C ILE A 37 9.58 -1.37 -4.45
N PHE A 38 8.61 -2.25 -4.21
CA PHE A 38 7.30 -1.89 -3.71
C PHE A 38 7.19 -2.25 -2.23
N LEU A 39 7.00 -1.25 -1.38
CA LEU A 39 6.72 -1.43 0.04
C LEU A 39 5.20 -1.46 0.23
N ILE A 40 4.67 -2.64 0.48
CA ILE A 40 3.25 -2.97 0.44
C ILE A 40 2.74 -3.54 1.78
N GLY A 41 1.43 -3.68 1.89
CA GLY A 41 0.71 -4.25 3.02
C GLY A 41 -0.61 -3.54 3.25
N CYS A 42 -1.46 -4.08 4.09
CA CYS A 42 -2.67 -3.35 4.47
C CYS A 42 -2.30 -1.99 5.09
N GLY A 43 -3.02 -0.96 4.73
CA GLY A 43 -2.81 0.33 5.37
C GLY A 43 -2.87 0.21 6.90
N ARG A 44 -2.14 1.03 7.62
CA ARG A 44 -1.99 0.98 9.11
C ARG A 44 -1.07 -0.14 9.64
N SER A 45 -0.46 -0.95 8.77
CA SER A 45 0.48 -2.00 9.17
C SER A 45 1.92 -1.51 9.45
N GLY A 46 2.20 -0.22 9.35
CA GLY A 46 3.55 0.33 9.62
C GLY A 46 4.36 0.66 8.37
N THR A 47 3.80 0.51 7.17
CA THR A 47 4.46 0.84 5.89
C THR A 47 4.99 2.28 5.82
N THR A 48 4.30 3.24 6.46
CA THR A 48 4.72 4.66 6.46
C THR A 48 6.00 4.87 7.26
N ILE A 49 6.11 4.27 8.46
CA ILE A 49 7.32 4.42 9.29
C ILE A 49 8.50 3.70 8.63
N MET A 50 8.30 2.50 8.10
CA MET A 50 9.35 1.77 7.39
C MET A 50 9.81 2.53 6.14
N GLY A 51 8.88 3.03 5.31
CA GLY A 51 9.23 3.81 4.13
C GLY A 51 10.04 5.06 4.46
N LYS A 52 9.67 5.76 5.55
CA LYS A 52 10.41 6.92 6.03
C LYS A 52 11.83 6.54 6.47
N ILE A 53 12.00 5.46 7.20
CA ILE A 53 13.31 4.96 7.63
C ILE A 53 14.17 4.58 6.42
N LEU A 54 13.63 3.82 5.48
CA LEU A 54 14.33 3.43 4.28
C LEU A 54 14.70 4.64 3.40
N SER A 55 13.89 5.70 3.41
CA SER A 55 14.16 6.93 2.65
C SER A 55 15.43 7.68 3.12
N GLU A 56 15.85 7.44 4.35
CA GLU A 56 17.07 8.03 4.92
C GLU A 56 18.35 7.27 4.50
N HIS A 57 18.20 6.09 3.88
CA HIS A 57 19.32 5.35 3.36
C HIS A 57 19.93 6.05 2.12
N PRO A 58 21.27 6.17 2.02
CA PRO A 58 21.92 6.94 0.94
C PRO A 58 21.62 6.41 -0.47
N ASN A 59 21.41 5.09 -0.60
CA ASN A 59 21.22 4.43 -1.89
C ASN A 59 19.75 4.29 -2.30
N ILE A 60 18.78 4.79 -1.50
CA ILE A 60 17.33 4.63 -1.75
C ILE A 60 16.70 5.96 -2.10
N SER A 61 16.13 6.06 -3.30
CA SER A 61 15.15 7.09 -3.66
C SER A 61 13.76 6.65 -3.21
N TYR A 62 12.97 7.54 -2.63
CA TYR A 62 11.68 7.20 -2.02
C TYR A 62 10.53 7.99 -2.63
N LEU A 63 9.51 7.28 -3.05
CA LEU A 63 8.22 7.81 -3.47
C LEU A 63 7.15 7.44 -2.45
N PHE A 64 6.66 8.46 -1.75
CA PHE A 64 5.62 8.32 -0.74
C PHE A 64 4.24 8.51 -1.34
N GLU A 65 3.47 7.43 -1.44
CA GLU A 65 2.07 7.41 -1.90
C GLU A 65 1.83 8.33 -3.11
N PRO A 66 2.52 8.09 -4.24
CA PRO A 66 2.47 8.98 -5.39
C PRO A 66 1.20 8.74 -6.21
N TYR A 67 0.00 8.89 -5.59
CA TYR A 67 -1.30 8.64 -6.22
C TYR A 67 -1.49 9.42 -7.53
N HIS A 68 -0.96 10.66 -7.61
CA HIS A 68 -1.01 11.45 -8.83
C HIS A 68 -0.18 10.86 -9.98
N LEU A 69 0.93 10.17 -9.67
CA LEU A 69 1.71 9.44 -10.68
C LEU A 69 0.98 8.18 -11.12
N TRP A 70 0.45 7.41 -10.17
CA TRP A 70 -0.32 6.21 -10.49
C TRP A 70 -1.52 6.55 -11.36
N ALA A 71 -2.30 7.57 -11.02
CA ALA A 71 -3.43 8.02 -11.84
C ALA A 71 -3.02 8.49 -13.24
N ALA A 72 -1.79 9.01 -13.42
CA ALA A 72 -1.25 9.36 -14.73
C ALA A 72 -0.71 8.15 -15.50
N VAL A 73 -0.24 7.10 -14.81
CA VAL A 73 0.10 5.80 -15.41
C VAL A 73 -1.14 5.12 -15.94
N ASP A 74 -2.14 4.97 -15.07
CA ASP A 74 -3.42 4.34 -15.37
C ASP A 74 -4.53 4.99 -14.54
N PRO A 75 -5.50 5.66 -15.17
CA PRO A 75 -6.60 6.33 -14.46
C PRO A 75 -7.41 5.41 -13.54
N ARG A 76 -7.47 4.10 -13.85
CA ARG A 76 -8.15 3.10 -13.00
C ARG A 76 -7.50 2.93 -11.64
N THR A 77 -6.28 3.43 -11.43
CA THR A 77 -5.61 3.38 -10.12
C THR A 77 -6.10 4.46 -9.14
N ASP A 78 -6.91 5.44 -9.58
CA ASP A 78 -7.34 6.59 -8.76
C ASP A 78 -8.48 6.24 -7.78
N ILE A 79 -8.19 5.39 -6.81
CA ILE A 79 -9.16 4.97 -5.77
C ILE A 79 -9.62 6.10 -4.84
N LEU A 80 -8.99 7.26 -4.90
CA LEU A 80 -9.39 8.43 -4.12
C LEU A 80 -10.39 9.31 -4.86
N ASN A 81 -10.64 9.02 -6.13
CA ASN A 81 -11.49 9.81 -7.02
C ASN A 81 -11.11 11.31 -7.02
N LEU A 82 -9.82 11.57 -7.16
CA LEU A 82 -9.25 12.93 -7.14
C LEU A 82 -8.82 13.42 -8.52
N TYR A 83 -8.46 12.51 -9.42
CA TYR A 83 -7.77 12.81 -10.68
C TYR A 83 -8.49 12.30 -11.91
N SER A 84 -9.32 11.28 -11.77
CA SER A 84 -10.02 10.60 -12.87
C SER A 84 -11.54 10.61 -12.67
N ILE A 85 -12.26 10.57 -13.79
CA ILE A 85 -13.70 10.32 -13.83
C ILE A 85 -14.03 8.86 -14.17
N ILE A 86 -12.99 8.04 -14.42
CA ILE A 86 -13.12 6.61 -14.70
C ILE A 86 -13.24 5.87 -13.36
N ASP A 87 -14.11 4.88 -13.29
CA ASP A 87 -14.22 4.04 -12.12
C ASP A 87 -12.89 3.33 -11.84
N ALA A 88 -12.45 3.44 -10.59
CA ALA A 88 -11.19 2.86 -10.18
C ALA A 88 -11.34 1.37 -9.87
N ASP A 89 -10.27 0.61 -10.17
CA ASP A 89 -10.10 -0.77 -9.79
C ASP A 89 -9.12 -0.85 -8.60
N LEU A 90 -9.58 -1.42 -7.50
CA LEU A 90 -8.74 -1.60 -6.34
C LEU A 90 -7.88 -2.86 -6.48
N LEU A 91 -8.47 -3.96 -6.97
CA LEU A 91 -7.78 -5.19 -7.31
C LEU A 91 -7.38 -5.15 -8.78
N MET A 92 -6.08 -5.17 -9.05
CA MET A 92 -5.57 -5.18 -10.42
C MET A 92 -4.56 -6.31 -10.61
N ASN A 93 -4.74 -7.07 -11.68
CA ASN A 93 -3.87 -8.16 -12.08
C ASN A 93 -3.24 -7.91 -13.48
N GLU A 94 -2.58 -8.88 -14.03
CA GLU A 94 -1.92 -8.81 -15.35
C GLU A 94 -2.86 -8.46 -16.51
N SER A 95 -4.16 -8.75 -16.41
CA SER A 95 -5.12 -8.41 -17.46
C SER A 95 -5.36 -6.90 -17.60
N HIS A 96 -5.00 -6.12 -16.57
CA HIS A 96 -5.08 -4.66 -16.57
C HIS A 96 -3.86 -4.01 -17.24
N TYR A 97 -2.84 -4.80 -17.54
CA TYR A 97 -1.63 -4.29 -18.21
C TYR A 97 -1.94 -3.76 -19.60
N SER A 98 -1.30 -2.65 -19.97
CA SER A 98 -1.18 -2.19 -21.34
C SER A 98 0.24 -1.68 -21.58
N TRP A 99 0.65 -1.68 -22.85
CA TRP A 99 1.95 -1.12 -23.24
C TRP A 99 2.05 0.38 -22.89
N GLU A 100 0.96 1.10 -23.04
CA GLU A 100 0.87 2.54 -22.67
C GLU A 100 1.08 2.74 -21.19
N SER A 101 0.46 1.93 -20.34
CA SER A 101 0.65 2.02 -18.88
C SER A 101 2.09 1.70 -18.48
N GLN A 102 2.73 0.70 -19.10
CA GLN A 102 4.13 0.40 -18.86
C GLN A 102 5.05 1.55 -19.31
N MET A 103 4.82 2.12 -20.48
CA MET A 103 5.60 3.25 -20.97
C MET A 103 5.48 4.46 -20.03
N ARG A 104 4.26 4.80 -19.60
CA ARG A 104 4.00 5.89 -18.65
C ARG A 104 4.65 5.61 -17.29
N PHE A 105 4.54 4.39 -16.80
CA PHE A 105 5.20 3.94 -15.57
C PHE A 105 6.71 4.15 -15.65
N ASN A 106 7.37 3.61 -16.65
CA ASN A 106 8.81 3.76 -16.83
C ASN A 106 9.24 5.23 -16.86
N ARG A 107 8.52 6.07 -17.61
CA ARG A 107 8.84 7.51 -17.71
C ARG A 107 8.71 8.22 -16.37
N LEU A 108 7.56 8.06 -15.70
CA LEU A 108 7.25 8.80 -14.48
C LEU A 108 8.08 8.36 -13.28
N PHE A 109 8.34 7.07 -13.16
CA PHE A 109 9.04 6.54 -12.02
C PHE A 109 10.56 6.68 -12.15
N LEU A 110 11.11 6.71 -13.37
CA LEU A 110 12.51 7.07 -13.59
C LEU A 110 12.84 8.49 -13.12
N TYR A 111 11.93 9.45 -13.27
CA TYR A 111 12.10 10.80 -12.70
C TYR A 111 12.21 10.78 -11.15
N GLY A 112 11.57 9.82 -10.51
CA GLY A 112 11.66 9.62 -9.05
C GLY A 112 12.96 9.02 -8.57
N HIS A 113 13.73 8.40 -9.47
CA HIS A 113 14.92 7.62 -9.12
C HIS A 113 16.12 8.46 -8.62
N LYS A 114 16.19 9.75 -8.92
CA LYS A 114 17.17 10.72 -8.39
C LYS A 114 18.64 10.26 -8.42
N ASN A 115 19.03 9.46 -9.40
CA ASN A 115 20.39 8.90 -9.55
C ASN A 115 20.87 8.07 -8.35
N LYS A 116 19.98 7.48 -7.56
CA LYS A 116 20.29 6.51 -6.53
C LYS A 116 20.12 5.08 -7.07
N ASN A 117 20.69 4.10 -6.37
CA ASN A 117 20.73 2.71 -6.86
C ASN A 117 19.33 2.07 -6.90
N ILE A 118 18.45 2.44 -5.99
CA ILE A 118 17.14 1.83 -5.81
C ILE A 118 16.03 2.89 -5.78
N LEU A 119 14.92 2.59 -6.44
CA LEU A 119 13.66 3.28 -6.28
C LEU A 119 12.75 2.46 -5.36
N LEU A 120 12.42 3.00 -4.20
CA LEU A 120 11.41 2.48 -3.29
C LEU A 120 10.11 3.26 -3.47
N GLU A 121 9.07 2.59 -3.89
CA GLU A 121 7.70 3.13 -3.93
C GLU A 121 6.90 2.58 -2.76
N LYS A 122 6.16 3.43 -2.07
CA LYS A 122 5.29 3.02 -0.98
C LYS A 122 3.87 3.51 -1.20
N THR A 123 3.04 2.62 -1.67
CA THR A 123 1.58 2.73 -1.67
C THR A 123 1.01 1.43 -1.09
N PRO A 124 0.44 1.44 0.13
CA PRO A 124 -0.03 0.21 0.78
C PRO A 124 -0.99 -0.60 -0.09
N LEU A 125 -1.90 0.06 -0.77
CA LEU A 125 -2.90 -0.54 -1.67
C LEU A 125 -2.31 -1.35 -2.82
N ASN A 126 -1.05 -1.11 -3.16
CA ASN A 126 -0.34 -1.89 -4.18
C ASN A 126 -0.19 -3.38 -3.79
N ALA A 127 -0.44 -3.75 -2.54
CA ALA A 127 -0.59 -5.12 -2.11
C ALA A 127 -1.75 -5.87 -2.81
N MET A 128 -2.77 -5.13 -3.26
CA MET A 128 -3.90 -5.68 -4.02
C MET A 128 -3.71 -5.59 -5.55
N ARG A 129 -2.50 -5.19 -6.01
CA ARG A 129 -2.18 -4.93 -7.41
C ARG A 129 -0.89 -5.63 -7.86
N ILE A 130 -0.46 -6.66 -7.13
CA ILE A 130 0.84 -7.33 -7.38
C ILE A 130 0.93 -7.83 -8.83
N GLY A 131 -0.12 -8.45 -9.36
CA GLY A 131 -0.12 -8.93 -10.75
C GLY A 131 0.08 -7.82 -11.78
N TYR A 132 -0.60 -6.69 -11.60
CA TYR A 132 -0.43 -5.50 -12.43
C TYR A 132 0.98 -4.92 -12.32
N LEU A 133 1.50 -4.77 -11.09
CA LEU A 133 2.85 -4.26 -10.86
C LEU A 133 3.92 -5.18 -11.44
N ASN A 134 3.73 -6.49 -11.32
CA ASN A 134 4.63 -7.48 -11.91
C ASN A 134 4.62 -7.40 -13.45
N ALA A 135 3.46 -7.14 -14.06
CA ALA A 135 3.38 -6.95 -15.51
C ALA A 135 4.07 -5.65 -15.95
N LEU A 136 3.96 -4.56 -15.17
CA LEU A 136 4.67 -3.30 -15.44
C LEU A 136 6.19 -3.40 -15.25
N ALA A 137 6.62 -4.15 -14.24
CA ALA A 137 8.03 -4.30 -13.84
C ALA A 137 8.31 -5.74 -13.39
N PRO A 138 8.61 -6.68 -14.30
CA PRO A 138 8.77 -8.11 -14.00
C PRO A 138 9.89 -8.43 -13.00
N GLU A 139 10.90 -7.55 -12.90
CA GLU A 139 12.03 -7.70 -11.97
C GLU A 139 11.82 -6.96 -10.64
N ALA A 140 10.61 -6.41 -10.41
CA ALA A 140 10.31 -5.72 -9.17
C ALA A 140 10.40 -6.64 -7.96
N LYS A 141 10.90 -6.09 -6.85
CA LYS A 141 10.88 -6.76 -5.55
C LYS A 141 9.83 -6.12 -4.64
N PHE A 142 9.34 -6.90 -3.70
CA PHE A 142 8.25 -6.51 -2.80
C PHE A 142 8.69 -6.68 -1.35
N ILE A 143 8.50 -5.65 -0.54
CA ILE A 143 8.61 -5.74 0.92
C ILE A 143 7.19 -5.66 1.48
N HIS A 144 6.72 -6.74 2.07
CA HIS A 144 5.40 -6.81 2.69
C HIS A 144 5.53 -6.65 4.21
N ILE A 145 4.79 -5.68 4.76
CA ILE A 145 4.66 -5.53 6.21
C ILE A 145 3.26 -5.94 6.63
N VAL A 146 3.21 -6.96 7.49
CA VAL A 146 1.96 -7.41 8.11
C VAL A 146 1.91 -7.01 9.59
N ARG A 147 0.73 -6.63 10.05
CA ARG A 147 0.45 -6.30 11.45
C ARG A 147 -0.79 -7.04 11.90
N ASP A 148 -0.93 -7.26 13.21
CA ASP A 148 -2.14 -7.80 13.84
C ASP A 148 -3.39 -7.13 13.25
N GLY A 149 -4.28 -7.95 12.69
CA GLY A 149 -5.44 -7.48 11.94
C GLY A 149 -6.44 -6.70 12.80
N ILE A 150 -6.53 -7.00 14.11
CA ILE A 150 -7.38 -6.24 15.03
C ILE A 150 -6.80 -4.85 15.26
N ASP A 151 -5.48 -4.73 15.45
CA ASP A 151 -4.81 -3.43 15.55
C ASP A 151 -5.01 -2.59 14.30
N VAL A 152 -4.93 -3.22 13.12
CA VAL A 152 -5.17 -2.58 11.83
C VAL A 152 -6.62 -2.10 11.74
N SER A 153 -7.59 -2.96 12.00
CA SER A 153 -9.03 -2.68 11.93
C SER A 153 -9.43 -1.54 12.86
N LEU A 154 -8.98 -1.56 14.12
CA LEU A 154 -9.18 -0.47 15.09
C LEU A 154 -8.52 0.84 14.66
N SER A 155 -7.35 0.77 14.00
CA SER A 155 -6.69 1.97 13.50
C SER A 155 -7.40 2.56 12.28
N ILE A 156 -8.00 1.72 11.43
CA ILE A 156 -8.83 2.14 10.31
C ILE A 156 -10.10 2.79 10.83
N ASP A 157 -10.80 2.15 11.77
CA ASP A 157 -12.02 2.67 12.38
C ASP A 157 -11.81 4.07 12.97
N ARG A 158 -10.75 4.27 13.76
CA ARG A 158 -10.41 5.59 14.31
C ARG A 158 -10.24 6.67 13.24
N LEU A 159 -9.64 6.33 12.09
CA LEU A 159 -9.48 7.29 10.98
C LEU A 159 -10.79 7.52 10.24
N ALA A 160 -11.54 6.45 9.98
CA ALA A 160 -12.80 6.53 9.27
C ALA A 160 -13.88 7.26 10.06
N SER A 161 -13.84 7.16 11.39
CA SER A 161 -14.77 7.85 12.29
C SER A 161 -14.44 9.34 12.47
N THR A 162 -13.22 9.77 12.11
CA THR A 162 -12.86 11.20 12.14
C THR A 162 -13.10 11.83 10.77
N ASN A 163 -14.15 12.65 10.64
CA ASN A 163 -14.50 13.39 9.41
C ASN A 163 -13.49 14.49 9.04
N SER A 164 -12.22 14.33 9.35
CA SER A 164 -11.17 15.30 9.09
C SER A 164 -10.36 14.93 7.83
N TYR A 165 -10.94 15.08 6.65
CA TYR A 165 -10.19 14.88 5.42
C TYR A 165 -9.31 16.07 5.10
N LYS A 166 -8.01 15.91 5.34
CA LYS A 166 -7.02 16.99 5.20
C LYS A 166 -6.70 17.35 3.74
N ILE A 167 -7.03 16.51 2.77
CA ILE A 167 -6.63 16.71 1.38
C ILE A 167 -7.59 17.64 0.63
N ALA A 168 -8.91 17.49 0.80
CA ALA A 168 -9.86 18.18 -0.04
C ALA A 168 -10.74 19.22 0.66
N GLY A 169 -10.76 19.28 1.99
CA GLY A 169 -11.59 20.24 2.71
C GLY A 169 -13.09 20.14 2.43
N LYS A 170 -13.54 19.02 1.84
CA LYS A 170 -14.95 18.77 1.54
C LYS A 170 -15.58 17.96 2.65
N PRO A 171 -16.74 18.37 3.20
CA PRO A 171 -17.39 17.67 4.32
C PRO A 171 -17.81 16.21 4.02
N GLN A 172 -17.86 15.83 2.73
CA GLN A 172 -18.25 14.51 2.27
C GLN A 172 -17.11 13.49 2.20
N PHE A 173 -15.91 13.87 2.61
CA PHE A 173 -14.75 12.99 2.58
C PHE A 173 -14.58 12.23 3.89
N ASN A 174 -14.61 10.92 3.81
CA ASN A 174 -14.07 10.07 4.84
C ASN A 174 -12.55 9.99 4.67
N GLN A 175 -11.81 10.16 5.75
CA GLN A 175 -10.33 10.17 5.69
C GLN A 175 -9.76 8.82 5.24
N TRP A 176 -10.49 7.73 5.43
CA TRP A 176 -10.05 6.39 5.03
C TRP A 176 -10.76 5.89 3.79
N TRP A 177 -12.08 6.06 3.71
CA TRP A 177 -12.88 5.52 2.62
C TRP A 177 -13.03 6.46 1.41
N GLY A 178 -12.47 7.66 1.48
CA GLY A 178 -12.51 8.63 0.38
C GLY A 178 -13.84 9.36 0.23
N VAL A 179 -14.04 9.96 -0.93
CA VAL A 179 -15.27 10.70 -1.28
C VAL A 179 -16.44 9.72 -1.29
N GLN A 180 -17.49 10.01 -0.54
CA GLN A 180 -18.73 9.18 -0.54
C GLN A 180 -18.44 7.68 -0.36
N ASN A 181 -17.42 7.34 0.44
CA ASN A 181 -16.94 5.97 0.64
C ASN A 181 -16.42 5.27 -0.64
N TYR A 182 -15.95 6.01 -1.63
CA TYR A 182 -15.54 5.50 -2.94
C TYR A 182 -14.57 4.31 -2.86
N LYS A 183 -13.56 4.40 -1.98
CA LYS A 183 -12.62 3.30 -1.76
C LYS A 183 -13.31 2.03 -1.25
N TRP A 184 -14.29 2.17 -0.34
CA TRP A 184 -15.06 1.03 0.15
C TRP A 184 -15.89 0.41 -0.97
N THR A 185 -16.55 1.23 -1.78
CA THR A 185 -17.33 0.78 -2.92
C THR A 185 -16.49 -0.01 -3.92
N ALA A 186 -15.28 0.48 -4.25
CA ALA A 186 -14.35 -0.23 -5.11
C ALA A 186 -13.86 -1.55 -4.45
N LEU A 187 -13.48 -1.50 -3.16
CA LEU A 187 -12.99 -2.67 -2.44
C LEU A 187 -14.03 -3.78 -2.36
N SER A 188 -15.27 -3.44 -2.01
CA SER A 188 -16.36 -4.43 -1.88
C SER A 188 -16.75 -5.02 -3.23
N ARG A 189 -16.82 -4.21 -4.29
CA ARG A 189 -17.07 -4.66 -5.65
C ARG A 189 -16.00 -5.62 -6.16
N ASP A 190 -14.76 -5.18 -6.12
CA ASP A 190 -13.64 -5.93 -6.69
C ASP A 190 -13.32 -7.18 -5.87
N GLY A 191 -13.41 -7.06 -4.53
CA GLY A 191 -13.20 -8.18 -3.64
C GLY A 191 -14.28 -9.26 -3.82
N ALA A 192 -15.55 -8.88 -3.95
CA ALA A 192 -16.62 -9.83 -4.26
C ALA A 192 -16.41 -10.51 -5.62
N ALA A 193 -16.04 -9.74 -6.64
CA ALA A 193 -15.75 -10.28 -7.99
C ALA A 193 -14.55 -11.24 -7.99
N ALA A 194 -13.58 -11.02 -7.11
CA ALA A 194 -12.42 -11.90 -6.92
C ALA A 194 -12.70 -13.10 -5.99
N GLY A 195 -13.93 -13.23 -5.46
CA GLY A 195 -14.35 -14.34 -4.59
C GLY A 195 -14.06 -14.13 -3.10
N TYR A 196 -13.67 -12.92 -2.68
CA TYR A 196 -13.45 -12.62 -1.27
C TYR A 196 -14.77 -12.37 -0.55
N TYR A 197 -15.33 -13.40 0.05
CA TYR A 197 -16.50 -13.36 0.94
C TYR A 197 -17.74 -12.63 0.36
N PRO A 198 -18.16 -12.89 -0.90
CA PRO A 198 -19.22 -12.14 -1.57
C PRO A 198 -20.55 -12.15 -0.79
N ASP A 199 -20.87 -13.25 -0.10
CA ASP A 199 -22.11 -13.41 0.65
C ASP A 199 -22.06 -12.76 2.04
N GLU A 200 -20.87 -12.41 2.53
CA GLU A 200 -20.68 -11.90 3.89
C GLU A 200 -20.41 -10.37 3.92
N ILE A 201 -20.00 -9.76 2.83
CA ILE A 201 -19.62 -8.33 2.76
C ILE A 201 -20.75 -7.42 3.26
N ASN A 202 -22.01 -7.74 2.90
CA ASN A 202 -23.17 -6.93 3.26
C ASN A 202 -23.50 -6.96 4.76
N GLN A 203 -22.90 -7.87 5.53
CA GLN A 203 -23.04 -7.95 6.97
C GLN A 203 -22.10 -6.97 7.70
N LEU A 204 -21.13 -6.38 7.01
CA LEU A 204 -20.17 -5.43 7.56
C LEU A 204 -20.77 -4.03 7.66
N GLN A 205 -21.28 -3.66 8.81
CA GLN A 205 -21.96 -2.38 9.01
C GLN A 205 -21.01 -1.27 9.49
N ASP A 206 -19.99 -1.60 10.26
CA ASP A 206 -19.07 -0.65 10.88
C ASP A 206 -17.72 -0.52 10.16
N ASN A 207 -16.95 0.50 10.52
CA ASN A 207 -15.63 0.74 9.94
C ASN A 207 -14.59 -0.29 10.39
N GLN A 208 -14.79 -0.92 11.54
CA GLN A 208 -13.88 -1.92 12.06
C GLN A 208 -13.99 -3.21 11.25
N GLY A 209 -15.20 -3.70 10.99
CA GLY A 209 -15.44 -4.85 10.12
C GLY A 209 -14.97 -4.60 8.68
N LYS A 210 -15.26 -3.42 8.12
CA LYS A 210 -14.74 -3.01 6.80
C LYS A 210 -13.21 -2.96 6.76
N GLY A 211 -12.57 -2.52 7.84
CA GLY A 211 -11.11 -2.52 7.98
C GLY A 211 -10.54 -3.93 8.05
N ALA A 212 -11.23 -4.86 8.73
CA ALA A 212 -10.86 -6.27 8.74
C ALA A 212 -10.99 -6.91 7.34
N TYR A 213 -12.02 -6.56 6.60
CA TYR A 213 -12.18 -7.00 5.22
C TYR A 213 -11.03 -6.50 4.32
N GLU A 214 -10.64 -5.22 4.43
CA GLU A 214 -9.48 -4.68 3.71
C GLU A 214 -8.21 -5.47 4.04
N TRP A 215 -8.01 -5.83 5.31
CA TRP A 215 -6.87 -6.63 5.76
C TRP A 215 -6.91 -8.05 5.17
N LEU A 216 -8.07 -8.71 5.19
CA LEU A 216 -8.27 -10.04 4.62
C LEU A 216 -8.01 -10.07 3.11
N VAL A 217 -8.57 -9.13 2.36
CA VAL A 217 -8.35 -9.04 0.92
C VAL A 217 -6.88 -8.77 0.61
N THR A 218 -6.23 -7.90 1.39
CA THR A 218 -4.79 -7.63 1.24
C THR A 218 -3.97 -8.90 1.41
N LEU A 219 -4.22 -9.67 2.47
CA LEU A 219 -3.47 -10.91 2.73
C LEU A 219 -3.79 -11.99 1.69
N GLY A 220 -5.05 -12.10 1.27
CA GLY A 220 -5.44 -13.02 0.21
C GLY A 220 -4.71 -12.75 -1.12
N GLU A 221 -4.55 -11.47 -1.49
CA GLU A 221 -3.78 -11.12 -2.69
C GLU A 221 -2.27 -11.40 -2.51
N ILE A 222 -1.69 -11.14 -1.34
CA ILE A 222 -0.31 -11.52 -1.04
C ILE A 222 -0.14 -13.04 -1.14
N GLU A 223 -1.04 -13.83 -0.57
CA GLU A 223 -1.00 -15.29 -0.62
C GLU A 223 -1.05 -15.81 -2.05
N ARG A 224 -1.94 -15.26 -2.89
CA ARG A 224 -2.08 -15.61 -4.30
C ARG A 224 -0.77 -15.47 -5.07
N TRP A 225 0.04 -14.45 -4.73
CA TRP A 225 1.28 -14.13 -5.45
C TRP A 225 2.54 -14.63 -4.77
N ARG A 226 2.48 -15.14 -3.54
CA ARG A 226 3.64 -15.51 -2.72
C ARG A 226 4.55 -16.52 -3.41
N GLU A 227 4.00 -17.61 -3.88
CA GLU A 227 4.78 -18.66 -4.54
C GLU A 227 5.43 -18.15 -5.84
N PHE A 228 4.68 -17.44 -6.67
CA PHE A 228 5.18 -16.88 -7.92
C PHE A 228 6.31 -15.86 -7.72
N LEU A 229 6.18 -15.00 -6.73
CA LEU A 229 7.21 -14.00 -6.42
C LEU A 229 8.47 -14.64 -5.84
N GLY A 230 8.34 -15.70 -5.05
CA GLY A 230 9.47 -16.42 -4.46
C GLY A 230 10.45 -15.48 -3.73
N ASN A 231 11.70 -15.47 -4.16
CA ASN A 231 12.75 -14.63 -3.58
C ASN A 231 12.62 -13.12 -3.86
N ARG A 232 11.65 -12.72 -4.65
CA ARG A 232 11.33 -11.29 -4.87
C ARG A 232 10.36 -10.72 -3.83
N LEU A 233 9.81 -11.54 -2.93
CA LEU A 233 8.96 -11.13 -1.82
C LEU A 233 9.72 -11.28 -0.50
N TYR A 234 9.81 -10.21 0.27
CA TYR A 234 10.34 -10.22 1.64
C TYR A 234 9.24 -9.82 2.62
N GLU A 235 8.88 -10.72 3.53
CA GLU A 235 7.80 -10.50 4.48
C GLU A 235 8.33 -10.26 5.89
N ILE A 236 7.80 -9.25 6.56
CA ILE A 236 8.10 -8.92 7.95
C ILE A 236 6.82 -8.59 8.72
N THR A 237 6.80 -8.93 10.00
CA THR A 237 5.74 -8.45 10.88
C THR A 237 6.09 -7.09 11.49
N TYR A 238 5.06 -6.31 11.81
CA TYR A 238 5.23 -5.07 12.57
C TYR A 238 5.95 -5.31 13.90
N ASN A 239 5.70 -6.47 14.53
CA ASN A 239 6.34 -6.86 15.79
C ASN A 239 7.84 -7.12 15.62
N GLN A 240 8.26 -7.77 14.52
CA GLN A 240 9.69 -7.93 14.21
C GLN A 240 10.36 -6.57 13.99
N MET A 241 9.71 -5.69 13.22
CA MET A 241 10.23 -4.35 12.97
C MET A 241 10.42 -3.54 14.25
N THR A 242 9.50 -3.66 15.22
CA THR A 242 9.54 -2.86 16.46
C THR A 242 10.29 -3.55 17.58
N GLY A 243 10.37 -4.88 17.61
CA GLY A 243 11.06 -5.65 18.61
C GLY A 243 12.57 -5.81 18.35
N ASN A 244 12.93 -6.04 17.07
CA ASN A 244 14.31 -6.23 16.61
C ASN A 244 14.66 -5.31 15.42
N PRO A 245 14.56 -3.99 15.58
CA PRO A 245 14.67 -3.07 14.44
C PRO A 245 16.02 -3.14 13.73
N ALA A 246 17.13 -3.28 14.47
CA ALA A 246 18.46 -3.32 13.86
C ALA A 246 18.66 -4.56 13.00
N GLU A 247 18.21 -5.72 13.44
CA GLU A 247 18.27 -6.96 12.68
C GLU A 247 17.35 -6.89 11.45
N THR A 248 16.10 -6.44 11.64
CA THR A 248 15.14 -6.25 10.54
C THR A 248 15.72 -5.37 9.44
N LEU A 249 16.37 -4.25 9.79
CA LEU A 249 16.96 -3.34 8.82
C LEU A 249 18.17 -3.95 8.10
N ARG A 250 19.02 -4.74 8.80
CA ARG A 250 20.12 -5.47 8.14
C ARG A 250 19.59 -6.48 7.12
N ASN A 251 18.58 -7.24 7.49
CA ASN A 251 17.96 -8.23 6.61
C ASN A 251 17.31 -7.57 5.38
N ILE A 252 16.69 -6.40 5.56
CA ILE A 252 16.17 -5.60 4.42
C ILE A 252 17.31 -5.14 3.53
N CYS A 253 18.43 -4.63 4.06
CA CYS A 253 19.58 -4.23 3.25
C CYS A 253 20.15 -5.41 2.44
N GLN A 254 20.22 -6.60 3.03
CA GLN A 254 20.64 -7.82 2.33
C GLN A 254 19.68 -8.18 1.20
N PHE A 255 18.37 -8.17 1.47
CA PHE A 255 17.34 -8.41 0.45
C PHE A 255 17.41 -7.40 -0.70
N LEU A 256 17.62 -6.14 -0.39
CA LEU A 256 17.74 -5.05 -1.36
C LEU A 256 19.12 -5.01 -2.05
N GLN A 257 20.11 -5.74 -1.53
CA GLN A 257 21.48 -5.73 -2.01
C GLN A 257 22.12 -4.32 -1.95
N VAL A 258 21.89 -3.62 -0.83
CA VAL A 258 22.50 -2.33 -0.52
C VAL A 258 23.44 -2.43 0.66
N ASP A 259 24.36 -1.47 0.77
CA ASP A 259 25.34 -1.43 1.84
C ASP A 259 24.70 -1.33 3.22
N ILE A 260 25.25 -2.05 4.18
CA ILE A 260 24.80 -1.99 5.57
C ILE A 260 25.52 -0.85 6.29
N SER A 261 24.87 0.31 6.39
CA SER A 261 25.39 1.46 7.11
C SER A 261 25.06 1.38 8.61
N SER A 262 26.08 1.13 9.44
CA SER A 262 25.91 1.06 10.91
C SER A 262 25.36 2.36 11.49
N ASN A 263 25.82 3.52 11.01
CA ASN A 263 25.34 4.83 11.46
C ASN A 263 23.86 5.06 11.11
N TRP A 264 23.44 4.64 9.90
CA TRP A 264 22.04 4.72 9.51
C TRP A 264 21.17 3.79 10.35
N ILE A 265 21.59 2.53 10.57
CA ILE A 265 20.85 1.57 11.40
C ILE A 265 20.69 2.12 12.83
N GLU A 266 21.74 2.66 13.43
CA GLU A 266 21.68 3.22 14.79
C GLU A 266 20.66 4.38 14.88
N LYS A 267 20.68 5.30 13.92
CA LYS A 267 19.72 6.41 13.86
C LYS A 267 18.29 5.90 13.65
N ALA A 268 18.11 4.97 12.71
CA ALA A 268 16.81 4.40 12.38
C ALA A 268 16.19 3.67 13.59
N THR A 269 16.98 2.89 14.30
CA THR A 269 16.56 2.16 15.50
C THR A 269 16.02 3.10 16.59
N LYS A 270 16.63 4.26 16.78
CA LYS A 270 16.18 5.27 17.75
C LYS A 270 14.83 5.91 17.39
N THR A 271 14.40 5.83 16.14
CA THR A 271 13.12 6.39 15.67
C THR A 271 11.96 5.40 15.72
N ILE A 272 12.25 4.12 15.86
CA ILE A 272 11.24 3.06 15.93
C ILE A 272 10.78 2.92 17.38
N LEU A 273 9.54 3.28 17.64
CA LEU A 273 8.92 3.12 18.93
C LEU A 273 8.40 1.69 19.12
N PRO A 274 8.41 1.14 20.36
CA PRO A 274 7.78 -0.14 20.65
C PRO A 274 6.34 -0.20 20.17
N ALA A 275 5.91 -1.38 19.75
CA ALA A 275 4.52 -1.61 19.35
C ALA A 275 3.59 -1.32 20.55
N ARG A 276 2.50 -0.59 20.29
CA ARG A 276 1.39 -0.47 21.24
C ARG A 276 0.45 -1.64 20.97
N SER A 277 0.34 -2.55 21.94
CA SER A 277 -0.58 -3.67 21.83
C SER A 277 -1.97 -3.27 22.28
N THR A 278 -2.99 -3.75 21.56
CA THR A 278 -4.40 -3.68 21.94
C THR A 278 -4.86 -5.01 22.55
N LEU A 279 -4.01 -5.63 23.38
CA LEU A 279 -4.34 -6.86 24.09
C LEU A 279 -5.69 -6.72 24.80
N GLY A 280 -6.59 -7.67 24.58
CA GLY A 280 -7.93 -7.69 25.17
C GLY A 280 -9.07 -7.26 24.24
N ASN A 281 -8.81 -6.62 23.11
CA ASN A 281 -9.89 -6.34 22.13
C ASN A 281 -10.20 -7.59 21.31
N THR A 282 -11.49 -7.84 21.09
CA THR A 282 -12.02 -8.83 20.17
C THR A 282 -12.64 -8.14 18.97
N LEU A 283 -12.83 -8.87 17.88
CA LEU A 283 -13.42 -8.41 16.64
C LEU A 283 -14.54 -9.37 16.24
N GLN A 284 -15.75 -8.85 16.01
CA GLN A 284 -16.86 -9.65 15.50
C GLN A 284 -16.86 -9.60 13.97
N LEU A 285 -16.91 -10.78 13.34
CA LEU A 285 -16.93 -10.93 11.89
C LEU A 285 -17.92 -12.03 11.48
N PRO A 286 -18.46 -11.98 10.25
CA PRO A 286 -19.16 -13.12 9.65
C PRO A 286 -18.30 -14.38 9.72
N SER A 287 -18.94 -15.56 9.82
CA SER A 287 -18.27 -16.81 10.18
C SER A 287 -17.11 -17.20 9.26
N GLY A 288 -17.26 -17.04 7.93
CA GLY A 288 -16.20 -17.35 6.97
C GLY A 288 -15.03 -16.38 7.07
N MET A 289 -15.33 -15.07 7.20
CA MET A 289 -14.29 -14.05 7.44
C MET A 289 -13.58 -14.28 8.76
N CYS A 290 -14.32 -14.63 9.84
CA CYS A 290 -13.76 -14.91 11.17
C CYS A 290 -12.75 -16.05 11.12
N ALA A 291 -13.10 -17.17 10.47
CA ALA A 291 -12.21 -18.32 10.34
C ALA A 291 -10.93 -17.95 9.59
N SER A 292 -11.04 -17.28 8.45
CA SER A 292 -9.88 -16.86 7.64
C SER A 292 -9.05 -15.80 8.36
N PHE A 293 -9.68 -14.89 9.09
CA PHE A 293 -8.98 -13.86 9.86
C PHE A 293 -8.08 -14.50 10.92
N ASN A 294 -8.61 -15.45 11.70
CA ASN A 294 -7.84 -16.16 12.72
C ASN A 294 -6.75 -17.05 12.10
N LEU A 295 -6.99 -17.65 10.92
CA LEU A 295 -5.97 -18.40 10.21
C LEU A 295 -4.76 -17.52 9.86
N HIS A 296 -4.98 -16.34 9.28
CA HIS A 296 -3.92 -15.40 8.99
C HIS A 296 -3.25 -14.85 10.26
N GLN A 297 -4.00 -14.61 11.34
CA GLN A 297 -3.41 -14.24 12.64
C GLN A 297 -2.42 -15.31 13.10
N THR A 298 -2.81 -16.59 13.04
CA THR A 298 -1.94 -17.72 13.40
C THR A 298 -0.70 -17.80 12.51
N GLN A 299 -0.86 -17.64 11.20
CA GLN A 299 0.24 -17.67 10.22
C GLN A 299 1.37 -16.68 10.56
N PHE A 300 1.03 -15.52 11.09
CA PHE A 300 2.00 -14.48 11.46
C PHE A 300 2.27 -14.39 12.98
N ASN A 301 1.88 -15.41 13.75
CA ASN A 301 2.04 -15.48 15.21
C ASN A 301 1.35 -14.32 15.95
N PHE A 302 0.20 -13.87 15.46
CA PHE A 302 -0.69 -12.96 16.18
C PHE A 302 -1.79 -13.71 16.93
N PRO A 303 -2.34 -13.13 18.03
CA PRO A 303 -3.40 -13.77 18.79
C PRO A 303 -4.71 -13.92 18.00
N ASN A 304 -5.38 -15.07 18.10
CA ASN A 304 -6.68 -15.32 17.52
C ASN A 304 -7.76 -14.71 18.40
N ARG A 305 -8.31 -13.56 17.97
CA ARG A 305 -9.28 -12.76 18.74
C ARG A 305 -10.49 -12.33 17.93
N ALA A 306 -10.64 -12.82 16.69
CA ALA A 306 -11.90 -12.69 15.97
C ALA A 306 -12.88 -13.76 16.44
N ILE A 307 -14.14 -13.34 16.63
CA ILE A 307 -15.26 -14.19 17.02
C ILE A 307 -16.39 -14.03 15.98
N PRO A 308 -17.18 -15.08 15.72
CA PRO A 308 -18.27 -14.99 14.76
C PRO A 308 -19.36 -14.04 15.26
N LEU A 309 -20.05 -13.39 14.28
CA LEU A 309 -21.26 -12.60 14.51
C LEU A 309 -22.41 -13.46 15.01
#